data_2eceffb58b7287431bec702a8e7e174e
#
_entry.id   2eceffb58b7287431bec702a8e7e174e
#
_cell.length_a   1.000
_cell.length_b   1.000
_cell.length_c   1.000
_cell.angle_alpha   90.00
_cell.angle_beta   90.00
_cell.angle_gamma   90.00
#
_symmetry.space_group_name_H-M   'P 1'
#
loop_
_entity.id
_entity.type
_entity.pdbx_description
1 polymer ?
#
loop_
_entity_poly.entity_id
_entity_poly.type
_entity_poly.pdbx_seq_one_letter_code
_entity_poly.pdbx_strand_id
1 'polypeptide(L)'
;MTGSQKWTAYLKTKQVKRLMIELRKKWVSNGHLTGKITLNNISDEEKRDIEGIMGIHYSNSLNAKDFESAIIQNSVFGDSDIKEVLELYFGTKLITSKEKKLIKKNEDEFFFESLRNILDDINANEQLYNWLIEMQTNKSFGYITLQRLRKTKPNDTLTICSSVFKGINEINENIYPIAIFASKISGNPHFLDRNSGDGSTLFVSILAYIFKEDYPTDSKSWYELLEKANLIKDEIAGSLAIYNVNLLKNNENHQGAYWCYKYKQPFMLAYCNLSDIDKATTDNNLVYVVENEMVFTTLQKEIKDTNTALICTSGQPSLTAQKLIELLVKGNNRIFYSGDIDPEGLGICDRLWKKYPNNITPWLMDKNDYLASISNEEVSNQRLGLLDKIENPVLKETSILLKENKKAAYQENMISIFIDQLLS
;
A
#
# COMPACT_ATOMS: atom_id res chain seq x y z
N MET A 1 -31.07 43.30 27.24
CA MET A 1 -31.40 42.05 26.51
C MET A 1 -32.10 42.44 25.23
N THR A 2 -31.65 41.89 24.11
CA THR A 2 -32.29 42.04 22.79
C THR A 2 -33.65 41.30 22.78
N GLY A 3 -34.52 41.59 21.81
CA GLY A 3 -35.79 40.86 21.62
C GLY A 3 -35.56 39.35 21.47
N SER A 4 -34.56 38.95 20.69
CA SER A 4 -34.15 37.54 20.52
C SER A 4 -33.70 36.88 21.84
N GLN A 5 -32.99 37.61 22.70
CA GLN A 5 -32.58 37.10 24.02
C GLN A 5 -33.78 36.90 24.94
N LYS A 6 -34.74 37.84 24.93
CA LYS A 6 -35.99 37.72 25.72
C LYS A 6 -36.82 36.53 25.22
N TRP A 7 -37.00 36.39 23.90
CA TRP A 7 -37.65 35.23 23.30
C TRP A 7 -36.99 33.93 23.70
N THR A 8 -35.68 33.85 23.59
CA THR A 8 -34.93 32.65 23.99
C THR A 8 -35.14 32.28 25.46
N ALA A 9 -35.11 33.28 26.36
CA ALA A 9 -35.38 33.06 27.79
C ALA A 9 -36.80 32.52 28.01
N TYR A 10 -37.78 33.10 27.34
CA TYR A 10 -39.18 32.67 27.42
C TYR A 10 -39.36 31.25 26.86
N LEU A 11 -38.85 30.96 25.67
CA LEU A 11 -38.95 29.62 25.04
C LEU A 11 -38.28 28.51 25.86
N LYS A 12 -37.23 28.82 26.61
CA LYS A 12 -36.59 27.88 27.55
C LYS A 12 -37.45 27.53 28.77
N THR A 13 -38.44 28.36 29.13
CA THR A 13 -39.39 28.04 30.19
C THR A 13 -40.58 27.21 29.71
N LYS A 14 -40.68 26.97 28.40
CA LYS A 14 -41.84 26.33 27.75
C LYS A 14 -41.49 24.91 27.27
N GLN A 15 -42.51 24.06 27.16
CA GLN A 15 -42.38 22.68 26.65
C GLN A 15 -42.37 22.66 25.11
N VAL A 16 -41.42 23.37 24.49
CA VAL A 16 -41.34 23.52 23.04
C VAL A 16 -40.05 22.94 22.45
N LYS A 17 -39.25 22.20 23.23
CA LYS A 17 -37.94 21.68 22.80
C LYS A 17 -38.03 20.87 21.53
N ARG A 18 -39.02 20.01 21.36
CA ARG A 18 -39.23 19.18 20.14
C ARG A 18 -39.50 20.06 18.92
N LEU A 19 -40.35 21.06 19.08
CA LEU A 19 -40.64 22.03 18.03
C LEU A 19 -39.35 22.79 17.61
N MET A 20 -38.59 23.29 18.59
CA MET A 20 -37.34 24.02 18.33
C MET A 20 -36.33 23.17 17.59
N ILE A 21 -36.24 21.85 17.87
CA ILE A 21 -35.38 20.90 17.13
C ILE A 21 -35.82 20.80 15.66
N GLU A 22 -37.11 20.67 15.38
CA GLU A 22 -37.64 20.59 14.03
C GLU A 22 -37.47 21.91 13.26
N LEU A 23 -37.70 23.06 13.91
CA LEU A 23 -37.42 24.37 13.32
C LEU A 23 -35.93 24.52 12.96
N ARG A 24 -35.02 24.11 13.85
CA ARG A 24 -33.58 24.09 13.57
C ARG A 24 -33.24 23.22 12.36
N LYS A 25 -33.82 22.02 12.26
CA LYS A 25 -33.62 21.13 11.11
C LYS A 25 -34.06 21.79 9.80
N LYS A 26 -35.26 22.43 9.82
CA LYS A 26 -35.77 23.15 8.65
C LYS A 26 -34.86 24.30 8.25
N TRP A 27 -34.41 25.10 9.23
CA TRP A 27 -33.50 26.20 8.97
C TRP A 27 -32.16 25.74 8.40
N VAL A 28 -31.54 24.72 9.01
CA VAL A 28 -30.26 24.13 8.53
C VAL A 28 -30.40 23.54 7.13
N SER A 29 -31.55 22.96 6.79
CA SER A 29 -31.82 22.42 5.46
C SER A 29 -31.96 23.48 4.39
N ASN A 30 -32.73 24.55 4.67
CA ASN A 30 -33.25 25.48 3.67
C ASN A 30 -32.65 26.91 3.76
N GLY A 31 -32.00 27.28 4.87
CA GLY A 31 -31.53 28.64 5.15
C GLY A 31 -32.62 29.59 5.61
N HIS A 32 -33.89 29.14 5.73
CA HIS A 32 -35.04 29.84 6.21
C HIS A 32 -36.10 28.86 6.69
N LEU A 33 -37.06 29.33 7.49
CA LEU A 33 -38.15 28.50 7.96
C LEU A 33 -39.20 28.32 6.87
N THR A 34 -39.48 27.09 6.49
CA THR A 34 -40.51 26.75 5.51
C THR A 34 -41.03 25.32 5.70
N GLY A 35 -42.25 25.12 5.22
CA GLY A 35 -42.89 23.82 5.18
C GLY A 35 -43.52 23.40 6.53
N LYS A 36 -44.23 22.30 6.48
CA LYS A 36 -45.04 21.77 7.58
C LYS A 36 -44.15 21.04 8.59
N ILE A 37 -44.40 21.25 9.87
CA ILE A 37 -43.83 20.51 10.99
C ILE A 37 -44.95 19.72 11.65
N THR A 38 -44.79 18.41 11.77
CA THR A 38 -45.74 17.52 12.44
C THR A 38 -45.05 16.94 13.66
N LEU A 39 -45.65 17.14 14.82
CA LEU A 39 -45.18 16.56 16.08
C LEU A 39 -46.17 15.48 16.52
N ASN A 40 -45.75 14.22 16.47
CA ASN A 40 -46.57 13.10 16.89
C ASN A 40 -46.52 12.92 18.41
N ASN A 41 -47.63 12.53 19.03
CA ASN A 41 -47.75 12.22 20.46
C ASN A 41 -47.26 13.39 21.36
N ILE A 42 -47.75 14.58 21.13
CA ILE A 42 -47.46 15.74 22.00
C ILE A 42 -48.31 15.70 23.25
N SER A 43 -47.75 16.17 24.36
CA SER A 43 -48.54 16.33 25.61
C SER A 43 -49.48 17.52 25.52
N ASP A 44 -50.51 17.54 26.38
CA ASP A 44 -51.43 18.69 26.50
C ASP A 44 -50.68 19.98 26.91
N GLU A 45 -49.58 19.85 27.64
CA GLU A 45 -48.74 20.97 28.04
C GLU A 45 -47.93 21.51 26.83
N GLU A 46 -47.28 20.64 26.05
CA GLU A 46 -46.61 21.04 24.81
C GLU A 46 -47.57 21.73 23.84
N LYS A 47 -48.79 21.18 23.72
CA LYS A 47 -49.84 21.76 22.87
C LYS A 47 -50.22 23.16 23.31
N ARG A 48 -50.54 23.35 24.61
CA ARG A 48 -50.89 24.67 25.19
C ARG A 48 -49.78 25.70 25.02
N ASP A 49 -48.51 25.28 25.21
CA ASP A 49 -47.38 26.19 25.07
C ASP A 49 -47.17 26.61 23.60
N ILE A 50 -47.33 25.69 22.65
CA ILE A 50 -47.26 26.00 21.21
C ILE A 50 -48.42 26.96 20.83
N GLU A 51 -49.65 26.68 21.25
CA GLU A 51 -50.81 27.52 20.99
C GLU A 51 -50.67 28.93 21.61
N GLY A 52 -50.12 29.03 22.82
CA GLY A 52 -49.82 30.30 23.48
C GLY A 52 -48.79 31.16 22.77
N ILE A 53 -47.80 30.54 22.15
CA ILE A 53 -46.77 31.24 21.34
C ILE A 53 -47.34 31.67 20.00
N MET A 54 -48.05 30.77 19.34
CA MET A 54 -48.57 30.98 17.98
C MET A 54 -49.83 31.83 17.89
N GLY A 55 -50.58 31.92 18.98
CA GLY A 55 -51.89 32.56 18.96
C GLY A 55 -52.98 31.84 18.15
N ILE A 56 -52.76 30.57 17.80
CA ILE A 56 -53.64 29.75 16.96
C ILE A 56 -53.81 28.35 17.54
N HIS A 57 -54.91 27.68 17.21
CA HIS A 57 -55.15 26.33 17.66
C HIS A 57 -54.21 25.32 16.91
N TYR A 58 -53.53 24.45 17.65
CA TYR A 58 -52.65 23.45 17.11
C TYR A 58 -53.39 22.15 16.76
N SER A 59 -53.42 21.80 15.47
CA SER A 59 -54.07 20.61 14.92
C SER A 59 -53.05 19.58 14.42
N ASN A 60 -52.16 19.09 15.28
CA ASN A 60 -51.11 18.12 15.02
C ASN A 60 -49.99 18.56 14.07
N SER A 61 -50.08 19.75 13.50
CA SER A 61 -49.04 20.31 12.64
C SER A 61 -49.12 21.83 12.56
N LEU A 62 -48.01 22.45 12.27
CA LEU A 62 -47.89 23.89 12.02
C LEU A 62 -46.96 24.16 10.82
N ASN A 63 -47.11 25.34 10.20
CA ASN A 63 -46.14 25.78 9.22
C ASN A 63 -44.98 26.49 9.94
N ALA A 64 -43.75 26.14 9.59
CA ALA A 64 -42.57 26.73 10.22
C ALA A 64 -42.51 28.27 10.04
N LYS A 65 -43.01 28.78 8.90
CA LYS A 65 -43.08 30.21 8.61
C LYS A 65 -44.07 30.94 9.54
N ASP A 66 -45.17 30.29 9.92
CA ASP A 66 -46.13 30.90 10.80
C ASP A 66 -45.55 31.07 12.23
N PHE A 67 -44.71 30.13 12.66
CA PHE A 67 -43.96 30.28 13.92
C PHE A 67 -42.98 31.45 13.86
N GLU A 68 -42.25 31.60 12.76
CA GLU A 68 -41.37 32.75 12.54
C GLU A 68 -42.15 34.06 12.58
N SER A 69 -43.29 34.14 11.91
CA SER A 69 -44.15 35.30 11.91
C SER A 69 -44.67 35.62 13.31
N ALA A 70 -45.04 34.62 14.10
CA ALA A 70 -45.52 34.82 15.49
C ALA A 70 -44.41 35.40 16.38
N ILE A 71 -43.14 35.01 16.18
CA ILE A 71 -41.99 35.56 16.91
C ILE A 71 -41.68 37.00 16.49
N ILE A 72 -41.63 37.27 15.17
CA ILE A 72 -41.25 38.58 14.61
C ILE A 72 -42.35 39.62 14.87
N GLN A 73 -43.63 39.26 14.69
CA GLN A 73 -44.76 40.19 14.83
C GLN A 73 -45.17 40.48 16.28
N ASN A 74 -44.68 39.70 17.23
CA ASN A 74 -45.02 39.88 18.62
C ASN A 74 -44.19 41.01 19.23
N SER A 75 -44.84 42.16 19.38
CA SER A 75 -44.24 43.41 19.93
C SER A 75 -43.85 43.34 21.41
N VAL A 76 -44.26 42.32 22.17
CA VAL A 76 -44.00 42.19 23.60
C VAL A 76 -42.54 42.15 23.95
N PHE A 77 -41.74 41.48 23.13
CA PHE A 77 -40.29 41.36 23.36
C PHE A 77 -39.43 42.29 22.49
N GLY A 78 -40.05 43.01 21.54
CA GLY A 78 -39.37 43.87 20.59
C GLY A 78 -38.79 43.14 19.38
N ASP A 79 -37.99 43.83 18.55
CA ASP A 79 -37.44 43.30 17.33
C ASP A 79 -36.60 42.01 17.59
N SER A 80 -36.94 40.98 16.84
CA SER A 80 -36.36 39.64 17.02
C SER A 80 -36.06 39.00 15.67
N ASP A 81 -34.94 38.28 15.56
CA ASP A 81 -34.53 37.47 14.45
C ASP A 81 -34.63 35.98 14.84
N ILE A 82 -35.36 35.20 14.05
CA ILE A 82 -35.62 33.81 14.33
C ILE A 82 -34.32 32.99 14.27
N LYS A 83 -33.36 33.35 13.41
CA LYS A 83 -32.03 32.72 13.35
C LYS A 83 -31.31 32.94 14.68
N GLU A 84 -31.26 34.18 15.14
CA GLU A 84 -30.62 34.53 16.41
C GLU A 84 -31.31 33.82 17.60
N VAL A 85 -32.63 33.73 17.60
CA VAL A 85 -33.40 32.98 18.63
C VAL A 85 -32.99 31.51 18.64
N LEU A 86 -32.91 30.86 17.47
CA LEU A 86 -32.52 29.47 17.39
C LEU A 86 -31.05 29.26 17.80
N GLU A 87 -30.15 30.17 17.39
CA GLU A 87 -28.72 30.10 17.79
C GLU A 87 -28.56 30.26 19.31
N LEU A 88 -29.24 31.21 19.92
CA LEU A 88 -29.22 31.42 21.38
C LEU A 88 -29.88 30.27 22.14
N TYR A 89 -30.98 29.72 21.62
CA TYR A 89 -31.67 28.60 22.24
C TYR A 89 -30.78 27.35 22.35
N PHE A 90 -30.05 27.00 21.26
CA PHE A 90 -29.17 25.82 21.18
C PHE A 90 -27.73 26.12 21.59
N GLY A 91 -27.34 27.37 21.78
CA GLY A 91 -25.98 27.78 22.10
C GLY A 91 -24.98 27.49 20.98
N THR A 92 -25.43 27.41 19.70
CA THR A 92 -24.59 27.06 18.54
C THR A 92 -25.03 27.89 17.33
N LYS A 93 -24.05 28.34 16.53
CA LYS A 93 -24.33 28.98 15.23
C LYS A 93 -25.07 28.04 14.27
N LEU A 94 -26.01 28.58 13.53
CA LEU A 94 -26.72 27.86 12.49
C LEU A 94 -25.94 27.98 11.17
N ILE A 95 -25.49 26.86 10.69
CA ILE A 95 -24.82 26.73 9.38
C ILE A 95 -25.69 25.84 8.50
N THR A 96 -26.09 26.34 7.33
CA THR A 96 -26.92 25.58 6.39
C THR A 96 -26.15 24.40 5.80
N SER A 97 -26.88 23.43 5.29
CA SER A 97 -26.28 22.30 4.56
C SER A 97 -25.46 22.74 3.33
N LYS A 98 -25.87 23.84 2.67
CA LYS A 98 -25.15 24.43 1.55
C LYS A 98 -23.85 25.10 2.01
N GLU A 99 -23.90 25.89 3.09
CA GLU A 99 -22.70 26.50 3.68
C GLU A 99 -21.71 25.44 4.18
N LYS A 100 -22.19 24.37 4.84
CA LYS A 100 -21.33 23.26 5.28
C LYS A 100 -20.60 22.60 4.11
N LYS A 101 -21.30 22.38 2.98
CA LYS A 101 -20.69 21.82 1.77
C LYS A 101 -19.66 22.78 1.20
N LEU A 102 -19.95 24.09 1.18
CA LEU A 102 -19.01 25.09 0.69
C LEU A 102 -17.76 25.20 1.58
N ILE A 103 -17.95 25.26 2.91
CA ILE A 103 -16.84 25.27 3.87
C ILE A 103 -15.95 24.05 3.63
N LYS A 104 -16.56 22.86 3.58
CA LYS A 104 -15.79 21.63 3.34
C LYS A 104 -15.05 21.65 2.00
N LYS A 105 -15.68 22.16 0.94
CA LYS A 105 -15.04 22.30 -0.37
C LYS A 105 -13.84 23.23 -0.30
N ASN A 106 -13.96 24.38 0.34
CA ASN A 106 -12.87 25.34 0.51
C ASN A 106 -11.73 24.76 1.36
N GLU A 107 -12.07 24.02 2.45
CA GLU A 107 -11.07 23.31 3.26
C GLU A 107 -10.31 22.25 2.44
N ASP A 108 -11.02 21.52 1.58
CA ASP A 108 -10.39 20.54 0.68
C ASP A 108 -9.48 21.22 -0.36
N GLU A 109 -9.95 22.30 -1.00
CA GLU A 109 -9.16 23.07 -1.96
C GLU A 109 -7.89 23.62 -1.31
N PHE A 110 -8.01 24.26 -0.14
CA PHE A 110 -6.87 24.78 0.61
C PHE A 110 -5.87 23.68 1.00
N PHE A 111 -6.37 22.52 1.43
CA PHE A 111 -5.52 21.38 1.77
C PHE A 111 -4.71 20.88 0.56
N PHE A 112 -5.37 20.68 -0.59
CA PHE A 112 -4.68 20.24 -1.80
C PHE A 112 -3.72 21.28 -2.36
N GLU A 113 -4.02 22.57 -2.20
CA GLU A 113 -3.09 23.65 -2.49
C GLU A 113 -1.85 23.58 -1.60
N SER A 114 -2.04 23.33 -0.30
CA SER A 114 -0.91 23.13 0.62
C SER A 114 -0.02 21.94 0.23
N LEU A 115 -0.60 20.84 -0.29
CA LEU A 115 0.19 19.72 -0.79
C LEU A 115 0.97 20.10 -2.06
N ARG A 116 0.39 20.90 -2.97
CA ARG A 116 1.12 21.40 -4.16
C ARG A 116 2.29 22.29 -3.75
N ASN A 117 2.09 23.20 -2.80
CA ASN A 117 3.17 24.05 -2.30
C ASN A 117 4.32 23.21 -1.71
N ILE A 118 4.03 22.12 -1.00
CA ILE A 118 5.08 21.20 -0.52
C ILE A 118 5.84 20.56 -1.69
N LEU A 119 5.15 20.17 -2.77
CA LEU A 119 5.80 19.60 -3.96
C LEU A 119 6.68 20.66 -4.66
N ASP A 120 6.20 21.90 -4.74
CA ASP A 120 6.96 23.03 -5.33
C ASP A 120 8.22 23.33 -4.50
N ASP A 121 8.10 23.37 -3.17
CA ASP A 121 9.20 23.65 -2.25
C ASP A 121 10.35 22.61 -2.35
N ILE A 122 10.02 21.35 -2.65
CA ILE A 122 11.03 20.28 -2.81
C ILE A 122 11.48 20.09 -4.26
N ASN A 123 10.99 20.89 -5.20
CA ASN A 123 11.18 20.68 -6.65
C ASN A 123 10.86 19.24 -7.05
N ALA A 124 9.66 18.78 -6.70
CA ALA A 124 9.22 17.41 -6.91
C ALA A 124 9.29 16.99 -8.38
N ASN A 125 9.52 15.69 -8.60
CA ASN A 125 9.47 15.12 -9.94
C ASN A 125 8.03 15.07 -10.49
N GLU A 126 7.89 14.96 -11.82
CA GLU A 126 6.60 14.95 -12.52
C GLU A 126 5.66 13.82 -12.04
N GLN A 127 6.22 12.68 -11.63
CA GLN A 127 5.45 11.54 -11.16
C GLN A 127 4.64 11.85 -9.89
N LEU A 128 5.19 12.66 -8.97
CA LEU A 128 4.48 13.09 -7.76
C LEU A 128 3.33 14.05 -8.08
N TYR A 129 3.51 14.98 -9.02
CA TYR A 129 2.41 15.86 -9.46
C TYR A 129 1.30 15.06 -10.13
N ASN A 130 1.66 14.13 -11.03
CA ASN A 130 0.71 13.26 -11.71
C ASN A 130 -0.05 12.38 -10.72
N TRP A 131 0.65 11.82 -9.73
CA TRP A 131 0.01 11.08 -8.64
C TRP A 131 -1.00 11.95 -7.86
N LEU A 132 -0.62 13.19 -7.49
CA LEU A 132 -1.50 14.07 -6.72
C LEU A 132 -2.79 14.38 -7.49
N ILE A 133 -2.69 14.65 -8.79
CA ILE A 133 -3.84 14.91 -9.67
C ILE A 133 -4.72 13.67 -9.78
N GLU A 134 -4.13 12.51 -10.07
CA GLU A 134 -4.83 11.24 -10.21
C GLU A 134 -5.54 10.84 -8.89
N MET A 135 -4.83 10.92 -7.78
CA MET A 135 -5.36 10.62 -6.46
C MET A 135 -6.52 11.54 -6.08
N GLN A 136 -6.43 12.83 -6.37
CA GLN A 136 -7.48 13.81 -6.10
C GLN A 136 -8.73 13.55 -6.97
N THR A 137 -8.52 13.24 -8.27
CA THR A 137 -9.60 13.05 -9.25
C THR A 137 -10.33 11.73 -9.04
N ASN A 138 -9.59 10.63 -8.96
CA ASN A 138 -10.13 9.27 -8.94
C ASN A 138 -10.28 8.70 -7.53
N LYS A 139 -9.87 9.45 -6.48
CA LYS A 139 -9.91 9.04 -5.07
C LYS A 139 -9.20 7.71 -4.80
N SER A 140 -8.10 7.47 -5.52
CA SER A 140 -7.30 6.25 -5.50
C SER A 140 -5.96 6.46 -4.78
N PHE A 141 -5.12 5.44 -4.72
CA PHE A 141 -3.70 5.49 -4.33
C PHE A 141 -3.36 6.40 -3.13
N GLY A 142 -3.99 6.13 -1.99
CA GLY A 142 -3.71 6.86 -0.74
C GLY A 142 -4.72 7.94 -0.38
N TYR A 143 -5.76 8.19 -1.19
CA TYR A 143 -6.82 9.18 -0.87
C TYR A 143 -7.46 8.93 0.50
N ILE A 144 -7.85 7.68 0.78
CA ILE A 144 -8.46 7.30 2.07
C ILE A 144 -7.48 7.53 3.22
N THR A 145 -6.20 7.22 3.03
CA THR A 145 -5.14 7.44 4.02
C THR A 145 -4.97 8.93 4.33
N LEU A 146 -4.96 9.79 3.31
CA LEU A 146 -4.91 11.25 3.51
C LEU A 146 -6.15 11.77 4.26
N GLN A 147 -7.35 11.31 3.92
CA GLN A 147 -8.55 11.72 4.63
C GLN A 147 -8.53 11.25 6.10
N ARG A 148 -7.98 10.07 6.38
CA ARG A 148 -7.79 9.57 7.74
C ARG A 148 -6.77 10.41 8.51
N LEU A 149 -5.63 10.73 7.91
CA LEU A 149 -4.61 11.63 8.50
C LEU A 149 -5.20 12.98 8.88
N ARG A 150 -5.90 13.65 7.97
CA ARG A 150 -6.55 14.94 8.23
C ARG A 150 -7.53 14.89 9.43
N LYS A 151 -8.20 13.77 9.60
CA LYS A 151 -9.16 13.59 10.68
C LYS A 151 -8.51 13.24 12.02
N THR A 152 -7.50 12.38 12.00
CA THR A 152 -6.89 11.81 13.22
C THR A 152 -5.66 12.58 13.71
N LYS A 153 -4.93 13.21 12.78
CA LYS A 153 -3.69 13.95 13.06
C LYS A 153 -3.64 15.27 12.28
N PRO A 154 -4.63 16.17 12.47
CA PRO A 154 -4.76 17.38 11.64
C PRO A 154 -3.51 18.25 11.66
N ASN A 155 -2.83 18.38 12.82
CA ASN A 155 -1.64 19.21 12.98
C ASN A 155 -0.38 18.61 12.34
N ASP A 156 -0.30 17.29 12.22
CA ASP A 156 0.88 16.57 11.72
C ASP A 156 0.76 16.18 10.25
N THR A 157 -0.45 16.29 9.66
CA THR A 157 -0.74 15.78 8.32
C THR A 157 0.22 16.32 7.26
N LEU A 158 0.43 17.64 7.21
CA LEU A 158 1.32 18.26 6.22
C LEU A 158 2.78 17.90 6.45
N THR A 159 3.23 17.76 7.69
CA THR A 159 4.59 17.31 8.04
C THR A 159 4.82 15.86 7.58
N ILE A 160 3.84 14.97 7.81
CA ILE A 160 3.89 13.57 7.34
C ILE A 160 3.95 13.54 5.81
N CYS A 161 3.08 14.30 5.13
CA CYS A 161 3.09 14.39 3.67
C CYS A 161 4.43 14.93 3.14
N SER A 162 5.00 15.95 3.77
CA SER A 162 6.30 16.50 3.40
C SER A 162 7.41 15.44 3.50
N SER A 163 7.45 14.67 4.59
CA SER A 163 8.41 13.57 4.75
C SER A 163 8.23 12.49 3.67
N VAL A 164 6.99 12.11 3.38
CA VAL A 164 6.68 11.14 2.31
C VAL A 164 7.13 11.65 0.95
N PHE A 165 6.78 12.88 0.59
CA PHE A 165 7.10 13.45 -0.73
C PHE A 165 8.61 13.64 -0.91
N LYS A 166 9.33 14.10 0.14
CA LYS A 166 10.80 14.15 0.13
C LYS A 166 11.38 12.77 -0.14
N GLY A 167 10.87 11.74 0.57
CA GLY A 167 11.32 10.38 0.38
C GLY A 167 11.11 9.89 -1.06
N ILE A 168 9.92 10.05 -1.62
CA ILE A 168 9.64 9.66 -3.01
C ILE A 168 10.54 10.41 -4.01
N ASN A 169 10.77 11.70 -3.78
CA ASN A 169 11.60 12.53 -4.66
C ASN A 169 13.11 12.19 -4.58
N GLU A 170 13.55 11.60 -3.47
CA GLU A 170 14.95 11.18 -3.27
C GLU A 170 15.25 9.76 -3.80
N ILE A 171 14.24 8.99 -4.20
CA ILE A 171 14.43 7.66 -4.79
C ILE A 171 15.22 7.81 -6.10
N ASN A 172 16.32 7.05 -6.20
CA ASN A 172 17.20 7.01 -7.35
C ASN A 172 17.78 5.58 -7.52
N GLU A 173 18.80 5.42 -8.32
CA GLU A 173 19.46 4.13 -8.57
C GLU A 173 20.29 3.60 -7.40
N ASN A 174 20.56 4.44 -6.37
CA ASN A 174 21.28 3.99 -5.19
C ASN A 174 20.40 3.15 -4.28
N ILE A 175 20.99 2.15 -3.69
CA ILE A 175 20.32 1.28 -2.71
C ILE A 175 20.49 1.87 -1.32
N TYR A 176 19.39 1.93 -0.57
CA TYR A 176 19.38 2.42 0.81
C TYR A 176 18.74 1.38 1.73
N PRO A 177 19.34 1.12 2.91
CA PRO A 177 18.65 0.43 3.98
C PRO A 177 17.40 1.21 4.41
N ILE A 178 16.24 0.55 4.46
CA ILE A 178 14.93 1.20 4.75
C ILE A 178 14.98 2.05 6.02
N ALA A 179 15.57 1.53 7.11
CA ALA A 179 15.62 2.23 8.38
C ALA A 179 16.47 3.53 8.31
N ILE A 180 17.59 3.50 7.58
CA ILE A 180 18.45 4.69 7.37
C ILE A 180 17.71 5.73 6.52
N PHE A 181 17.08 5.26 5.43
CA PHE A 181 16.29 6.13 4.56
C PHE A 181 15.09 6.74 5.31
N ALA A 182 14.34 5.93 6.04
CA ALA A 182 13.22 6.36 6.87
C ALA A 182 13.65 7.44 7.91
N SER A 183 14.79 7.21 8.58
CA SER A 183 15.36 8.19 9.51
C SER A 183 15.72 9.51 8.82
N LYS A 184 16.32 9.45 7.64
CA LYS A 184 16.71 10.64 6.85
C LYS A 184 15.49 11.49 6.48
N ILE A 185 14.39 10.89 6.04
CA ILE A 185 13.21 11.63 5.55
C ILE A 185 12.27 12.09 6.66
N SER A 186 12.25 11.42 7.81
CA SER A 186 11.25 11.65 8.86
C SER A 186 11.83 11.83 10.28
N GLY A 187 13.12 11.54 10.47
CA GLY A 187 13.72 11.45 11.80
C GLY A 187 13.37 10.17 12.58
N ASN A 188 12.58 9.26 12.00
CA ASN A 188 12.17 8.02 12.63
C ASN A 188 12.56 6.80 11.76
N PRO A 189 13.46 5.91 12.23
CA PRO A 189 13.91 4.74 11.49
C PRO A 189 12.78 3.73 11.17
N HIS A 190 11.68 3.77 11.93
CA HIS A 190 10.51 2.91 11.75
C HIS A 190 9.41 3.54 10.89
N PHE A 191 9.65 4.71 10.30
CA PHE A 191 8.63 5.45 9.55
C PHE A 191 8.06 4.67 8.35
N LEU A 192 8.86 3.83 7.71
CA LEU A 192 8.47 3.03 6.55
C LEU A 192 8.11 1.57 6.88
N ASP A 193 8.14 1.16 8.15
CA ASP A 193 7.68 -0.17 8.54
C ASP A 193 6.18 -0.34 8.23
N ARG A 194 5.78 -1.55 7.81
CA ARG A 194 4.42 -1.83 7.34
C ARG A 194 3.32 -1.37 8.29
N ASN A 195 3.54 -1.48 9.60
CA ASN A 195 2.54 -1.17 10.63
C ASN A 195 2.85 0.14 11.37
N SER A 196 3.75 0.98 10.87
CA SER A 196 4.16 2.22 11.55
C SER A 196 3.13 3.35 11.46
N GLY A 197 2.14 3.24 10.57
CA GLY A 197 1.02 4.17 10.48
C GLY A 197 0.75 4.71 9.07
N ASP A 198 0.06 5.85 9.03
CA ASP A 198 -0.46 6.41 7.78
C ASP A 198 0.65 6.96 6.87
N GLY A 199 1.80 7.35 7.41
CA GLY A 199 2.93 7.83 6.61
C GLY A 199 3.51 6.73 5.73
N SER A 200 3.78 5.54 6.29
CA SER A 200 4.25 4.38 5.53
C SER A 200 3.20 3.91 4.52
N THR A 201 1.92 3.90 4.91
CA THR A 201 0.82 3.55 4.02
C THR A 201 0.73 4.50 2.83
N LEU A 202 0.89 5.81 3.04
CA LEU A 202 0.88 6.81 1.97
C LEU A 202 2.09 6.65 1.05
N PHE A 203 3.28 6.45 1.62
CA PHE A 203 4.51 6.25 0.86
C PHE A 203 4.39 5.07 -0.10
N VAL A 204 3.95 3.91 0.41
CA VAL A 204 3.79 2.70 -0.40
C VAL A 204 2.63 2.83 -1.40
N SER A 205 1.57 3.59 -1.08
CA SER A 205 0.51 3.88 -2.05
C SER A 205 1.02 4.69 -3.25
N ILE A 206 1.93 5.63 -3.03
CA ILE A 206 2.57 6.40 -4.10
C ILE A 206 3.49 5.52 -4.93
N LEU A 207 4.28 4.64 -4.30
CA LEU A 207 5.12 3.68 -5.02
C LEU A 207 4.28 2.73 -5.89
N ALA A 208 3.16 2.21 -5.38
CA ALA A 208 2.25 1.37 -6.14
C ALA A 208 1.75 2.10 -7.41
N TYR A 209 1.40 3.38 -7.30
CA TYR A 209 1.05 4.20 -8.45
C TYR A 209 2.21 4.35 -9.45
N ILE A 210 3.41 4.70 -8.96
CA ILE A 210 4.59 4.95 -9.82
C ILE A 210 5.00 3.69 -10.57
N PHE A 211 5.00 2.54 -9.90
CA PHE A 211 5.41 1.26 -10.50
C PHE A 211 4.27 0.52 -11.21
N LYS A 212 3.05 1.08 -11.21
CA LYS A 212 1.83 0.47 -11.81
C LYS A 212 1.53 -0.92 -11.23
N GLU A 213 1.65 -1.02 -9.92
CA GLU A 213 1.40 -2.24 -9.14
C GLU A 213 0.14 -2.08 -8.28
N ASP A 214 -0.41 -3.22 -7.84
CA ASP A 214 -1.47 -3.21 -6.85
C ASP A 214 -0.93 -2.81 -5.46
N TYR A 215 -1.79 -2.24 -4.62
CA TYR A 215 -1.42 -1.95 -3.24
C TYR A 215 -1.13 -3.26 -2.47
N PRO A 216 0.03 -3.38 -1.79
CA PRO A 216 0.44 -4.62 -1.14
C PRO A 216 -0.47 -5.00 0.04
N THR A 217 -0.91 -6.25 0.08
CA THR A 217 -1.82 -6.76 1.11
C THR A 217 -1.11 -7.51 2.24
N ASP A 218 0.11 -8.00 2.00
CA ASP A 218 0.93 -8.75 2.96
C ASP A 218 2.33 -8.15 3.13
N SER A 219 3.14 -8.72 4.04
CA SER A 219 4.49 -8.22 4.31
C SER A 219 5.45 -8.46 3.15
N LYS A 220 5.29 -9.55 2.42
CA LYS A 220 6.16 -9.90 1.31
C LYS A 220 6.01 -8.87 0.19
N SER A 221 4.79 -8.67 -0.32
CA SER A 221 4.49 -7.69 -1.35
C SER A 221 4.82 -6.25 -0.94
N TRP A 222 4.73 -5.94 0.36
CA TRP A 222 5.15 -4.64 0.91
C TRP A 222 6.64 -4.38 0.70
N TYR A 223 7.49 -5.33 1.11
CA TYR A 223 8.93 -5.18 0.98
C TYR A 223 9.40 -5.32 -0.47
N GLU A 224 8.76 -6.16 -1.28
CA GLU A 224 9.01 -6.24 -2.73
C GLU A 224 8.80 -4.91 -3.44
N LEU A 225 7.77 -4.16 -3.06
CA LEU A 225 7.51 -2.84 -3.64
C LEU A 225 8.55 -1.81 -3.18
N LEU A 226 9.00 -1.87 -1.93
CA LEU A 226 10.10 -1.03 -1.43
C LEU A 226 11.43 -1.38 -2.13
N GLU A 227 11.71 -2.66 -2.37
CA GLU A 227 12.90 -3.10 -3.10
C GLU A 227 12.92 -2.60 -4.55
N LYS A 228 11.77 -2.51 -5.23
CA LYS A 228 11.67 -1.86 -6.55
C LYS A 228 12.07 -0.38 -6.52
N ALA A 229 11.93 0.26 -5.37
CA ALA A 229 12.39 1.63 -5.11
C ALA A 229 13.84 1.68 -4.59
N ASN A 230 14.60 0.58 -4.68
CA ASN A 230 15.96 0.43 -4.13
C ASN A 230 16.04 0.64 -2.61
N LEU A 231 14.93 0.40 -1.89
CA LEU A 231 14.87 0.44 -0.44
C LEU A 231 14.86 -0.99 0.11
N ILE A 232 15.98 -1.43 0.66
CA ILE A 232 16.15 -2.80 1.15
C ILE A 232 16.02 -2.86 2.67
N LYS A 233 15.47 -3.96 3.15
CA LYS A 233 15.30 -4.16 4.60
C LYS A 233 16.66 -4.24 5.30
N ASP A 234 17.61 -4.94 4.70
CA ASP A 234 18.95 -5.14 5.23
C ASP A 234 19.87 -5.64 4.11
N GLU A 235 21.08 -5.07 3.98
CA GLU A 235 22.10 -5.53 3.02
C GLU A 235 22.68 -6.89 3.40
N ILE A 236 22.50 -7.34 4.64
CA ILE A 236 23.00 -8.61 5.17
C ILE A 236 21.91 -9.68 5.14
N ALA A 237 20.66 -9.34 5.51
CA ALA A 237 19.56 -10.31 5.64
C ALA A 237 19.13 -10.94 4.30
N GLY A 238 19.39 -10.29 3.17
CA GLY A 238 19.18 -10.84 1.84
C GLY A 238 20.33 -11.71 1.32
N SER A 239 21.15 -12.30 2.21
CA SER A 239 22.26 -13.17 1.81
C SER A 239 21.77 -14.45 1.14
N LEU A 240 22.63 -15.01 0.27
CA LEU A 240 22.39 -16.26 -0.42
C LEU A 240 23.63 -17.17 -0.38
N ALA A 241 23.41 -18.48 -0.53
CA ALA A 241 24.50 -19.44 -0.59
C ALA A 241 24.97 -19.64 -2.02
N ILE A 242 26.29 -19.58 -2.21
CA ILE A 242 26.97 -19.92 -3.48
C ILE A 242 27.98 -21.05 -3.28
N TYR A 243 28.17 -21.84 -4.31
CA TYR A 243 29.14 -22.91 -4.36
C TYR A 243 29.81 -22.96 -5.73
N ASN A 244 31.13 -23.06 -5.81
CA ASN A 244 31.94 -23.06 -7.03
C ASN A 244 31.70 -21.83 -7.96
N VAL A 245 31.41 -20.67 -7.36
CA VAL A 245 31.29 -19.40 -8.10
C VAL A 245 32.46 -18.49 -7.72
N ASN A 246 33.19 -17.99 -8.71
CA ASN A 246 34.28 -17.05 -8.53
C ASN A 246 33.82 -15.61 -8.82
N LEU A 247 34.13 -14.69 -7.94
CA LEU A 247 33.80 -13.26 -8.05
C LEU A 247 35.03 -12.45 -8.44
N LEU A 248 34.92 -11.60 -9.47
CA LEU A 248 36.04 -10.85 -10.04
C LEU A 248 35.77 -9.34 -9.94
N LYS A 249 36.83 -8.63 -9.48
CA LYS A 249 36.95 -7.16 -9.51
C LYS A 249 38.18 -6.79 -10.32
N ASN A 250 38.05 -6.03 -11.40
CA ASN A 250 39.18 -5.69 -12.31
C ASN A 250 39.98 -6.89 -12.77
N ASN A 251 39.32 -8.03 -13.04
CA ASN A 251 39.91 -9.36 -13.34
C ASN A 251 40.70 -9.98 -12.18
N GLU A 252 40.70 -9.43 -10.98
CA GLU A 252 41.26 -10.01 -9.76
C GLU A 252 40.19 -10.72 -8.94
N ASN A 253 40.59 -11.81 -8.27
CA ASN A 253 39.66 -12.57 -7.44
C ASN A 253 39.26 -11.80 -6.15
N HIS A 254 38.01 -11.82 -5.82
CA HIS A 254 37.55 -11.40 -4.49
C HIS A 254 38.03 -12.40 -3.43
N GLN A 255 39.03 -12.01 -2.64
CA GLN A 255 39.85 -12.94 -1.84
C GLN A 255 39.01 -13.87 -0.92
N GLY A 256 37.98 -13.32 -0.23
CA GLY A 256 37.16 -14.12 0.66
C GLY A 256 36.33 -15.20 -0.08
N ALA A 257 35.64 -14.81 -1.16
CA ALA A 257 34.90 -15.78 -1.99
C ALA A 257 35.82 -16.76 -2.74
N TYR A 258 36.99 -16.29 -3.22
CA TYR A 258 37.96 -17.11 -3.92
C TYR A 258 38.52 -18.24 -3.05
N TRP A 259 38.71 -18.01 -1.74
CA TRP A 259 39.11 -19.07 -0.84
C TRP A 259 38.09 -20.22 -0.83
N CYS A 260 36.80 -19.88 -0.67
CA CYS A 260 35.72 -20.85 -0.71
C CYS A 260 35.62 -21.57 -2.07
N TYR A 261 35.69 -20.81 -3.17
CA TYR A 261 35.74 -21.36 -4.53
C TYR A 261 36.89 -22.36 -4.70
N LYS A 262 38.10 -21.97 -4.34
CA LYS A 262 39.30 -22.79 -4.48
C LYS A 262 39.26 -24.10 -3.68
N TYR A 263 38.71 -24.03 -2.47
CA TYR A 263 38.64 -25.18 -1.56
C TYR A 263 37.27 -25.87 -1.56
N LYS A 264 36.44 -25.55 -2.55
CA LYS A 264 35.11 -26.13 -2.74
C LYS A 264 34.27 -26.09 -1.47
N GLN A 265 34.17 -24.90 -0.86
CA GLN A 265 33.33 -24.62 0.30
C GLN A 265 32.17 -23.72 -0.11
N PRO A 266 30.97 -23.92 0.46
CA PRO A 266 29.88 -22.95 0.30
C PRO A 266 30.25 -21.60 0.93
N PHE A 267 29.83 -20.51 0.28
CA PHE A 267 30.03 -19.15 0.77
C PHE A 267 28.70 -18.45 0.88
N MET A 268 28.44 -17.83 2.05
CA MET A 268 27.27 -16.98 2.24
C MET A 268 27.59 -15.58 1.73
N LEU A 269 26.90 -15.17 0.68
CA LEU A 269 27.11 -13.92 -0.04
C LEU A 269 26.04 -12.91 0.31
N ALA A 270 26.41 -11.79 0.88
CA ALA A 270 25.54 -10.65 1.16
C ALA A 270 25.66 -9.59 0.05
N TYR A 271 24.69 -8.69 -0.04
CA TYR A 271 24.69 -7.63 -1.05
C TYR A 271 25.94 -6.75 -1.00
N CYS A 272 26.36 -6.39 0.21
CA CYS A 272 27.55 -5.57 0.44
C CYS A 272 28.85 -6.20 -0.12
N ASN A 273 28.90 -7.53 -0.31
CA ASN A 273 30.04 -8.19 -0.93
C ASN A 273 30.10 -8.01 -2.46
N LEU A 274 29.01 -7.53 -3.07
CA LEU A 274 28.87 -7.39 -4.53
C LEU A 274 29.06 -5.94 -5.04
N SER A 275 29.23 -4.97 -4.14
CA SER A 275 29.31 -3.54 -4.51
C SER A 275 30.38 -3.23 -5.53
N ASP A 276 31.52 -3.92 -5.42
CA ASP A 276 32.73 -3.67 -6.22
C ASP A 276 33.02 -4.82 -7.23
N ILE A 277 32.09 -5.75 -7.41
CA ILE A 277 32.29 -6.90 -8.30
C ILE A 277 31.83 -6.55 -9.72
N ASP A 278 32.68 -6.82 -10.71
CA ASP A 278 32.40 -6.54 -12.12
C ASP A 278 31.68 -7.71 -12.79
N LYS A 279 32.08 -8.94 -12.48
CA LYS A 279 31.52 -10.18 -13.05
C LYS A 279 31.72 -11.39 -12.13
N ALA A 280 30.87 -12.38 -12.29
CA ALA A 280 31.01 -13.69 -11.66
C ALA A 280 31.24 -14.78 -12.73
N THR A 281 32.11 -15.76 -12.45
CA THR A 281 32.46 -16.83 -13.35
C THR A 281 32.39 -18.19 -12.68
N THR A 282 32.29 -19.25 -13.50
CA THR A 282 32.36 -20.64 -13.07
C THR A 282 33.33 -21.40 -14.00
N ASP A 283 33.82 -22.56 -13.61
CA ASP A 283 34.83 -23.30 -14.37
C ASP A 283 34.40 -23.71 -15.80
N ASN A 284 33.13 -24.05 -15.94
CA ASN A 284 32.54 -24.55 -17.19
C ASN A 284 31.52 -23.58 -17.82
N ASN A 285 31.40 -22.34 -17.29
CA ASN A 285 30.41 -21.35 -17.68
C ASN A 285 28.96 -21.84 -17.49
N LEU A 286 28.73 -22.80 -16.60
CA LEU A 286 27.42 -23.31 -16.23
C LEU A 286 27.18 -23.06 -14.74
N VAL A 287 25.98 -22.64 -14.38
CA VAL A 287 25.56 -22.52 -13.00
C VAL A 287 24.13 -22.98 -12.84
N TYR A 288 23.88 -23.74 -11.79
CA TYR A 288 22.58 -24.23 -11.42
C TYR A 288 22.04 -23.41 -10.24
N VAL A 289 20.79 -23.01 -10.30
CA VAL A 289 20.13 -22.21 -9.28
C VAL A 289 18.94 -22.97 -8.76
N VAL A 290 18.86 -23.14 -7.45
CA VAL A 290 17.73 -23.74 -6.76
C VAL A 290 17.10 -22.73 -5.80
N GLU A 291 15.82 -22.88 -5.54
CA GLU A 291 15.09 -21.99 -4.66
C GLU A 291 15.22 -22.40 -3.18
N ASN A 292 15.29 -23.71 -2.92
CA ASN A 292 15.20 -24.28 -1.59
C ASN A 292 16.58 -24.53 -0.95
N GLU A 293 16.77 -24.09 0.30
CA GLU A 293 18.01 -24.21 1.05
C GLU A 293 18.36 -25.68 1.37
N MET A 294 17.35 -26.51 1.66
CA MET A 294 17.56 -27.92 1.94
C MET A 294 17.99 -28.69 0.69
N VAL A 295 17.42 -28.33 -0.46
CA VAL A 295 17.82 -28.84 -1.77
C VAL A 295 19.26 -28.45 -2.06
N PHE A 296 19.63 -27.16 -1.91
CA PHE A 296 21.00 -26.69 -2.07
C PHE A 296 21.99 -27.46 -1.21
N THR A 297 21.73 -27.59 0.08
CA THR A 297 22.67 -28.26 1.02
C THR A 297 22.82 -29.74 0.70
N THR A 298 21.77 -30.41 0.23
CA THR A 298 21.82 -31.81 -0.18
C THR A 298 22.64 -31.96 -1.46
N LEU A 299 22.32 -31.18 -2.52
CA LEU A 299 23.03 -31.24 -3.79
C LEU A 299 24.50 -30.86 -3.65
N GLN A 300 24.83 -29.83 -2.86
CA GLN A 300 26.20 -29.37 -2.64
C GLN A 300 27.12 -30.48 -2.08
N LYS A 301 26.58 -31.35 -1.21
CA LYS A 301 27.34 -32.48 -0.67
C LYS A 301 27.64 -33.54 -1.71
N GLU A 302 26.70 -33.79 -2.61
CA GLU A 302 26.86 -34.81 -3.68
C GLU A 302 27.80 -34.33 -4.78
N ILE A 303 27.81 -33.03 -5.10
CA ILE A 303 28.65 -32.46 -6.17
C ILE A 303 30.02 -31.97 -5.69
N LYS A 304 30.43 -32.26 -4.44
CA LYS A 304 31.67 -31.72 -3.84
C LYS A 304 32.95 -32.00 -4.63
N ASP A 305 33.01 -33.12 -5.36
CA ASP A 305 34.17 -33.54 -6.15
C ASP A 305 34.06 -33.12 -7.63
N THR A 306 33.01 -32.35 -7.99
CA THR A 306 32.81 -31.83 -9.34
C THR A 306 33.17 -30.34 -9.44
N ASN A 307 33.16 -29.80 -10.66
CA ASN A 307 33.28 -28.36 -10.92
C ASN A 307 31.91 -27.69 -11.11
N THR A 308 30.83 -28.34 -10.69
CA THR A 308 29.48 -27.85 -10.83
C THR A 308 29.23 -26.67 -9.88
N ALA A 309 28.80 -25.56 -10.44
CA ALA A 309 28.44 -24.38 -9.64
C ALA A 309 26.96 -24.40 -9.26
N LEU A 310 26.69 -24.08 -8.00
CA LEU A 310 25.31 -24.09 -7.43
C LEU A 310 25.05 -22.82 -6.64
N ILE A 311 23.82 -22.31 -6.75
CA ILE A 311 23.34 -21.13 -6.02
C ILE A 311 21.98 -21.45 -5.42
N CYS A 312 21.71 -20.92 -4.19
CA CYS A 312 20.41 -20.96 -3.55
C CYS A 312 19.85 -19.55 -3.42
N THR A 313 18.65 -19.31 -3.96
CA THR A 313 17.99 -17.99 -3.84
C THR A 313 17.20 -17.84 -2.56
N SER A 314 16.97 -18.90 -1.79
CA SER A 314 16.18 -18.89 -0.54
C SER A 314 14.78 -18.31 -0.74
N GLY A 315 14.05 -18.81 -1.73
CA GLY A 315 12.75 -18.31 -2.17
C GLY A 315 12.86 -17.27 -3.28
N GLN A 316 12.02 -16.26 -3.27
CA GLN A 316 12.07 -15.22 -4.30
C GLN A 316 13.44 -14.54 -4.34
N PRO A 317 14.09 -14.41 -5.54
CA PRO A 317 15.40 -13.83 -5.65
C PRO A 317 15.49 -12.42 -5.05
N SER A 318 16.25 -12.31 -3.95
CA SER A 318 16.59 -11.05 -3.31
C SER A 318 17.39 -10.14 -4.24
N LEU A 319 17.62 -8.88 -3.87
CA LEU A 319 18.51 -7.99 -4.63
C LEU A 319 19.92 -8.58 -4.77
N THR A 320 20.42 -9.28 -3.74
CA THR A 320 21.70 -9.99 -3.80
C THR A 320 21.70 -11.06 -4.91
N ALA A 321 20.63 -11.87 -4.97
CA ALA A 321 20.46 -12.88 -6.01
C ALA A 321 20.34 -12.27 -7.41
N GLN A 322 19.55 -11.22 -7.56
CA GLN A 322 19.39 -10.51 -8.82
C GLN A 322 20.71 -9.90 -9.31
N LYS A 323 21.47 -9.27 -8.39
CA LYS A 323 22.80 -8.72 -8.71
C LYS A 323 23.80 -9.80 -9.09
N LEU A 324 23.82 -10.92 -8.36
CA LEU A 324 24.70 -12.05 -8.69
C LEU A 324 24.34 -12.66 -10.07
N ILE A 325 23.05 -12.83 -10.39
CA ILE A 325 22.61 -13.30 -11.71
C ILE A 325 23.11 -12.36 -12.81
N GLU A 326 22.99 -11.04 -12.62
CA GLU A 326 23.52 -10.04 -13.57
C GLU A 326 25.03 -10.21 -13.78
N LEU A 327 25.78 -10.38 -12.68
CA LEU A 327 27.24 -10.58 -12.73
C LEU A 327 27.64 -11.90 -13.41
N LEU A 328 26.85 -12.97 -13.24
CA LEU A 328 27.03 -14.24 -13.93
C LEU A 328 26.76 -14.11 -15.43
N VAL A 329 25.73 -13.38 -15.82
CA VAL A 329 25.45 -13.07 -17.24
C VAL A 329 26.59 -12.26 -17.85
N LYS A 330 27.14 -11.25 -17.15
CA LYS A 330 28.33 -10.50 -17.56
C LYS A 330 29.57 -11.39 -17.70
N GLY A 331 29.66 -12.47 -16.92
CA GLY A 331 30.70 -13.49 -16.99
C GLY A 331 30.44 -14.55 -18.07
N ASN A 332 29.44 -14.38 -18.94
CA ASN A 332 29.06 -15.32 -20.01
C ASN A 332 28.64 -16.71 -19.52
N ASN A 333 28.06 -16.81 -18.32
CA ASN A 333 27.53 -18.07 -17.83
C ASN A 333 26.12 -18.34 -18.36
N ARG A 334 25.84 -19.63 -18.58
CA ARG A 334 24.49 -20.17 -18.75
C ARG A 334 23.93 -20.56 -17.39
N ILE A 335 22.72 -20.17 -17.12
CA ILE A 335 22.05 -20.32 -15.81
C ILE A 335 20.88 -21.28 -15.97
N PHE A 336 20.90 -22.38 -15.26
CA PHE A 336 19.84 -23.36 -15.19
C PHE A 336 19.07 -23.11 -13.88
N TYR A 337 17.87 -22.54 -13.99
CA TYR A 337 17.06 -22.17 -12.84
C TYR A 337 15.98 -23.21 -12.56
N SER A 338 15.90 -23.65 -11.32
CA SER A 338 14.83 -24.49 -10.80
C SER A 338 14.20 -23.86 -9.57
N GLY A 339 12.88 -23.88 -9.50
CA GLY A 339 12.08 -23.49 -8.34
C GLY A 339 10.98 -24.54 -8.08
N ASP A 340 10.17 -24.32 -7.06
CA ASP A 340 8.95 -25.09 -6.88
C ASP A 340 8.04 -24.93 -8.11
N ILE A 341 7.39 -26.02 -8.51
CA ILE A 341 6.43 -25.97 -9.62
C ILE A 341 5.06 -25.60 -9.01
N ASP A 342 4.95 -24.34 -8.65
CA ASP A 342 3.75 -23.65 -8.22
C ASP A 342 3.61 -22.32 -8.99
N PRO A 343 2.51 -21.56 -8.85
CA PRO A 343 2.34 -20.32 -9.61
C PRO A 343 3.43 -19.28 -9.37
N GLU A 344 3.95 -19.19 -8.16
CA GLU A 344 4.99 -18.25 -7.78
C GLU A 344 6.36 -18.66 -8.34
N GLY A 345 6.77 -19.93 -8.19
CA GLY A 345 8.05 -20.43 -8.67
C GLY A 345 8.14 -20.41 -10.20
N LEU A 346 7.07 -20.83 -10.92
CA LEU A 346 6.99 -20.68 -12.38
C LEU A 346 7.09 -19.21 -12.80
N GLY A 347 6.41 -18.31 -12.07
CA GLY A 347 6.47 -16.86 -12.31
C GLY A 347 7.84 -16.25 -12.08
N ILE A 348 8.60 -16.73 -11.09
CA ILE A 348 10.00 -16.29 -10.85
C ILE A 348 10.87 -16.69 -12.03
N CYS A 349 10.84 -17.97 -12.43
CA CYS A 349 11.63 -18.47 -13.55
C CYS A 349 11.31 -17.72 -14.86
N ASP A 350 10.03 -17.49 -15.16
CA ASP A 350 9.59 -16.77 -16.35
C ASP A 350 10.10 -15.31 -16.37
N ARG A 351 10.04 -14.58 -15.24
CA ARG A 351 10.58 -13.23 -15.14
C ARG A 351 12.10 -13.18 -15.34
N LEU A 352 12.84 -14.11 -14.76
CA LEU A 352 14.29 -14.19 -14.95
C LEU A 352 14.63 -14.51 -16.40
N TRP A 353 13.94 -15.46 -17.03
CA TRP A 353 14.10 -15.79 -18.43
C TRP A 353 13.78 -14.59 -19.34
N LYS A 354 12.70 -13.85 -19.12
CA LYS A 354 12.38 -12.64 -19.88
C LYS A 354 13.48 -11.60 -19.83
N LYS A 355 14.12 -11.45 -18.67
CA LYS A 355 15.22 -10.49 -18.48
C LYS A 355 16.50 -10.93 -19.17
N TYR A 356 16.78 -12.24 -19.21
CA TYR A 356 18.02 -12.82 -19.76
C TYR A 356 17.72 -14.06 -20.62
N PRO A 357 17.02 -13.92 -21.77
CA PRO A 357 16.50 -15.06 -22.52
C PRO A 357 17.59 -15.97 -23.13
N ASN A 358 18.77 -15.44 -23.33
CA ASN A 358 19.92 -16.20 -23.90
C ASN A 358 20.77 -16.91 -22.84
N ASN A 359 20.58 -16.56 -21.56
CA ASN A 359 21.40 -17.06 -20.47
C ASN A 359 20.63 -17.94 -19.49
N ILE A 360 19.34 -17.74 -19.32
CA ILE A 360 18.51 -18.48 -18.34
C ILE A 360 17.67 -19.54 -19.05
N THR A 361 17.73 -20.75 -18.52
CA THR A 361 16.96 -21.90 -18.98
C THR A 361 16.21 -22.51 -17.79
N PRO A 362 14.89 -22.73 -17.87
CA PRO A 362 14.18 -23.54 -16.89
C PRO A 362 14.82 -24.93 -16.78
N TRP A 363 15.06 -25.39 -15.57
CA TRP A 363 15.71 -26.67 -15.29
C TRP A 363 14.84 -27.51 -14.34
N LEU A 364 14.47 -28.70 -14.77
CA LEU A 364 13.57 -29.59 -14.04
C LEU A 364 12.25 -28.90 -13.65
N MET A 365 11.68 -28.15 -14.61
CA MET A 365 10.42 -27.44 -14.46
C MET A 365 9.46 -27.71 -15.64
N ASP A 366 9.74 -28.72 -16.44
CA ASP A 366 8.85 -29.10 -17.54
C ASP A 366 7.65 -29.91 -17.05
N LYS A 367 6.78 -30.27 -17.97
CA LYS A 367 5.56 -31.04 -17.67
C LYS A 367 5.82 -32.43 -17.11
N ASN A 368 6.93 -33.09 -17.51
CA ASN A 368 7.30 -34.41 -17.01
C ASN A 368 7.83 -34.32 -15.60
N ASP A 369 8.65 -33.30 -15.34
CA ASP A 369 9.17 -32.98 -14.01
C ASP A 369 8.02 -32.68 -13.04
N TYR A 370 7.04 -31.91 -13.50
CA TYR A 370 5.83 -31.63 -12.71
C TYR A 370 5.08 -32.91 -12.33
N LEU A 371 4.84 -33.80 -13.31
CA LEU A 371 4.12 -35.05 -13.05
C LEU A 371 4.91 -36.00 -12.14
N ALA A 372 6.25 -35.98 -12.21
CA ALA A 372 7.12 -36.79 -11.35
C ALA A 372 7.19 -36.29 -9.91
N SER A 373 6.90 -35.00 -9.67
CA SER A 373 7.08 -34.34 -8.36
C SER A 373 5.80 -33.80 -7.72
N ILE A 374 4.63 -34.06 -8.34
CA ILE A 374 3.36 -33.54 -7.88
C ILE A 374 3.07 -33.93 -6.43
N SER A 375 2.66 -32.97 -5.62
CA SER A 375 2.31 -33.14 -4.21
C SER A 375 0.82 -33.32 -4.00
N ASN A 376 0.41 -33.44 -2.73
CA ASN A 376 -1.01 -33.43 -2.36
C ASN A 376 -1.52 -32.03 -1.97
N GLU A 377 -0.68 -31.00 -2.04
CA GLU A 377 -1.06 -29.64 -1.67
C GLU A 377 -1.83 -28.95 -2.80
N GLU A 378 -3.02 -28.47 -2.45
CA GLU A 378 -3.91 -27.80 -3.41
C GLU A 378 -3.55 -26.31 -3.57
N VAL A 379 -3.56 -25.85 -4.81
CA VAL A 379 -3.36 -24.45 -5.19
C VAL A 379 -4.69 -23.74 -5.36
N SER A 380 -4.90 -22.63 -4.66
CA SER A 380 -6.13 -21.86 -4.75
C SER A 380 -6.36 -21.24 -6.14
N ASN A 381 -7.62 -21.08 -6.53
CA ASN A 381 -7.97 -20.48 -7.83
C ASN A 381 -7.39 -19.06 -8.01
N GLN A 382 -7.23 -18.29 -6.93
CA GLN A 382 -6.62 -16.96 -6.98
C GLN A 382 -5.14 -17.05 -7.39
N ARG A 383 -4.38 -17.98 -6.82
CA ARG A 383 -2.97 -18.22 -7.18
C ARG A 383 -2.83 -18.73 -8.60
N LEU A 384 -3.73 -19.64 -9.04
CA LEU A 384 -3.73 -20.15 -10.42
C LEU A 384 -3.87 -19.05 -11.48
N GLY A 385 -4.53 -17.92 -11.16
CA GLY A 385 -4.60 -16.76 -12.04
C GLY A 385 -3.25 -16.13 -12.39
N LEU A 386 -2.20 -16.32 -11.57
CA LEU A 386 -0.86 -15.83 -11.86
C LEU A 386 -0.24 -16.51 -13.07
N LEU A 387 -0.64 -17.75 -13.36
CA LEU A 387 -0.14 -18.54 -14.47
C LEU A 387 -0.55 -18.01 -15.86
N ASP A 388 -1.53 -17.13 -15.94
CA ASP A 388 -1.97 -16.52 -17.21
C ASP A 388 -0.90 -15.63 -17.84
N LYS A 389 0.08 -15.17 -17.04
CA LYS A 389 1.17 -14.26 -17.45
C LYS A 389 2.44 -14.98 -17.89
N ILE A 390 2.49 -16.32 -17.83
CA ILE A 390 3.66 -17.13 -18.22
C ILE A 390 3.84 -17.11 -19.73
N GLU A 391 5.04 -16.74 -20.18
CA GLU A 391 5.39 -16.62 -21.60
C GLU A 391 6.43 -17.65 -22.08
N ASN A 392 7.33 -18.11 -21.19
CA ASN A 392 8.31 -19.13 -21.55
C ASN A 392 7.59 -20.40 -22.05
N PRO A 393 7.94 -20.94 -23.23
CA PRO A 393 7.20 -22.06 -23.83
C PRO A 393 7.15 -23.32 -22.95
N VAL A 394 8.27 -23.68 -22.31
CA VAL A 394 8.36 -24.85 -21.43
C VAL A 394 7.48 -24.67 -20.19
N LEU A 395 7.61 -23.54 -19.52
CA LEU A 395 6.84 -23.22 -18.31
C LEU A 395 5.33 -23.09 -18.62
N LYS A 396 4.99 -22.63 -19.83
CA LYS A 396 3.61 -22.50 -20.27
C LYS A 396 2.91 -23.86 -20.38
N GLU A 397 3.58 -24.85 -20.96
CA GLU A 397 3.05 -26.22 -20.98
C GLU A 397 2.83 -26.77 -19.56
N THR A 398 3.79 -26.57 -18.68
CA THR A 398 3.69 -26.97 -17.26
C THR A 398 2.55 -26.24 -16.54
N SER A 399 2.37 -24.95 -16.81
CA SER A 399 1.31 -24.14 -16.20
C SER A 399 -0.09 -24.63 -16.56
N ILE A 400 -0.29 -25.18 -17.75
CA ILE A 400 -1.56 -25.77 -18.17
C ILE A 400 -1.90 -26.98 -17.29
N LEU A 401 -0.95 -27.91 -17.15
CA LEU A 401 -1.14 -29.10 -16.31
C LEU A 401 -1.33 -28.75 -14.84
N LEU A 402 -0.64 -27.74 -14.32
CA LEU A 402 -0.80 -27.25 -12.95
C LEU A 402 -2.22 -26.68 -12.74
N LYS A 403 -2.78 -25.96 -13.72
CA LYS A 403 -4.16 -25.47 -13.66
C LYS A 403 -5.19 -26.60 -13.67
N GLU A 404 -4.94 -27.66 -14.45
CA GLU A 404 -5.82 -28.81 -14.53
C GLU A 404 -5.82 -29.61 -13.23
N ASN A 405 -4.64 -29.91 -12.69
CA ASN A 405 -4.47 -30.72 -11.48
C ASN A 405 -4.72 -29.93 -10.18
N LYS A 406 -4.50 -28.61 -10.21
CA LYS A 406 -4.60 -27.69 -9.05
C LYS A 406 -3.72 -28.11 -7.86
N LYS A 407 -2.59 -28.74 -8.12
CA LYS A 407 -1.66 -29.23 -7.10
C LYS A 407 -0.26 -28.72 -7.40
N ALA A 408 0.43 -28.27 -6.34
CA ALA A 408 1.84 -27.87 -6.44
C ALA A 408 2.75 -29.09 -6.53
N ALA A 409 3.98 -28.88 -7.04
CA ALA A 409 5.04 -29.86 -7.00
C ALA A 409 6.32 -29.18 -6.44
N TYR A 410 7.07 -29.92 -5.63
CA TYR A 410 8.15 -29.38 -4.83
C TYR A 410 9.51 -29.93 -5.23
N GLN A 411 10.56 -29.09 -5.13
CA GLN A 411 11.93 -29.46 -5.46
C GLN A 411 12.42 -30.67 -4.63
N GLU A 412 11.99 -30.79 -3.37
CA GLU A 412 12.37 -31.88 -2.48
C GLU A 412 11.94 -33.26 -3.02
N ASN A 413 10.87 -33.32 -3.78
CA ASN A 413 10.40 -34.58 -4.39
C ASN A 413 11.27 -35.01 -5.59
N MET A 414 12.18 -34.15 -6.06
CA MET A 414 13.04 -34.40 -7.24
C MET A 414 14.52 -34.56 -6.88
N ILE A 415 14.91 -34.70 -5.64
CA ILE A 415 16.31 -34.73 -5.19
C ILE A 415 17.14 -35.74 -5.98
N SER A 416 16.66 -36.96 -6.19
CA SER A 416 17.37 -37.98 -6.96
C SER A 416 17.60 -37.58 -8.43
N ILE A 417 16.61 -36.94 -9.04
CA ILE A 417 16.68 -36.47 -10.43
C ILE A 417 17.70 -35.34 -10.55
N PHE A 418 17.74 -34.42 -9.60
CA PHE A 418 18.73 -33.36 -9.52
C PHE A 418 20.15 -33.96 -9.45
N ILE A 419 20.36 -34.91 -8.55
CA ILE A 419 21.69 -35.57 -8.37
C ILE A 419 22.12 -36.24 -9.64
N ASP A 420 21.26 -37.07 -10.25
CA ASP A 420 21.59 -37.81 -11.48
C ASP A 420 21.98 -36.86 -12.62
N GLN A 421 21.28 -35.74 -12.78
CA GLN A 421 21.61 -34.74 -13.80
C GLN A 421 22.88 -33.92 -13.51
N LEU A 422 23.22 -33.67 -12.24
CA LEU A 422 24.43 -32.93 -11.90
C LEU A 422 25.70 -33.77 -11.93
N LEU A 423 25.56 -35.10 -11.84
CA LEU A 423 26.69 -36.05 -11.90
C LEU A 423 26.89 -36.68 -13.28
N SER A 424 25.94 -36.55 -14.22
CA SER A 424 26.05 -36.99 -15.60
C SER A 424 26.84 -36.00 -16.45
#